data_7405de921a546a96ad427e2773ada84a
#
_entry.id   7405de921a546a96ad427e2773ada84a
#
_cell.length_a   1.000
_cell.length_b   1.000
_cell.length_c   1.000
_cell.angle_alpha   90.00
_cell.angle_beta   90.00
_cell.angle_gamma   90.00
#
_symmetry.space_group_name_H-M   'P 1'
#
loop_
_entity.id
_entity.type
_entity.pdbx_description
1 polymer ?
#
loop_
_entity_poly.entity_id
_entity_poly.type
_entity_poly.pdbx_seq_one_letter_code
_entity_poly.pdbx_strand_id
1 'polypeptide(L)'
;INRFMPFDIMQKTFLITVAGLCIVVGIWSYMKDTIRKPKEVSKKLNTKLLETLYHEDKNKTLQAKIKQENTHNSILITNPSTSFRYVETMRKLARKVKSSMDEAGAKTVLITSVEEGEGKSTVAANLALALAEESKKVLLIDGDLRKPAQYKIFGYTEEETDQFGKMLEGKAKADRLINQITNTNLYVLLNSIGYENSTEMLTTGLFEKILSYLKQQVDYIVIDTSPMAQVADTEELVDMADVSVLVVKQHVAQTKDINDAIEVLNSTGMKLLGCIYNDAFVGVAEKTRNYGYGYGYGYGYGYGGYGKYGYGGAYEKNRSKHV
;
A
#
# COMPACT_ATOMS: atom_id res chain seq x y z
N ILE A 1 32.37 -42.78 37.34
CA ILE A 1 30.98 -42.69 37.88
C ILE A 1 30.25 -41.71 37.02
N ASN A 2 29.57 -42.21 35.94
CA ASN A 2 28.66 -41.43 35.12
C ASN A 2 27.37 -41.20 35.93
N ARG A 3 27.20 -40.01 36.51
CA ARG A 3 25.92 -39.58 37.04
C ARG A 3 25.05 -39.18 35.85
N PHE A 4 24.20 -40.08 35.37
CA PHE A 4 23.08 -39.70 34.55
C PHE A 4 22.22 -38.72 35.34
N MET A 5 22.09 -37.50 34.87
CA MET A 5 21.08 -36.58 35.42
C MET A 5 19.70 -37.25 35.31
N PRO A 6 18.94 -37.33 36.43
CA PRO A 6 17.59 -37.87 36.34
C PRO A 6 16.77 -37.08 35.29
N PHE A 7 16.05 -37.80 34.45
CA PHE A 7 15.25 -37.23 33.35
C PHE A 7 14.37 -36.05 33.79
N ASP A 8 13.82 -36.13 35.00
CA ASP A 8 13.00 -35.05 35.60
C ASP A 8 13.78 -33.75 35.83
N ILE A 9 15.06 -33.81 36.21
CA ILE A 9 15.87 -32.60 36.39
C ILE A 9 16.18 -31.99 35.04
N MET A 10 16.49 -32.79 34.05
CA MET A 10 16.75 -32.32 32.68
C MET A 10 15.52 -31.63 32.10
N GLN A 11 14.33 -32.21 32.28
CA GLN A 11 13.05 -31.65 31.80
C GLN A 11 12.71 -30.34 32.52
N LYS A 12 12.89 -30.25 33.84
CA LYS A 12 12.65 -29.01 34.61
C LYS A 12 13.63 -27.92 34.22
N THR A 13 14.92 -28.24 34.04
CA THR A 13 15.94 -27.29 33.61
C THR A 13 15.60 -26.74 32.20
N PHE A 14 15.20 -27.60 31.28
CA PHE A 14 14.77 -27.18 29.93
C PHE A 14 13.57 -26.23 29.98
N LEU A 15 12.54 -26.54 30.77
CA LEU A 15 11.36 -25.67 30.91
C LEU A 15 11.71 -24.31 31.51
N ILE A 16 12.56 -24.26 32.53
CA ILE A 16 13.00 -23.00 33.14
C ILE A 16 13.82 -22.17 32.16
N THR A 17 14.72 -22.81 31.38
CA THR A 17 15.51 -22.12 30.36
C THR A 17 14.63 -21.55 29.28
N VAL A 18 13.65 -22.30 28.76
CA VAL A 18 12.69 -21.84 27.77
C VAL A 18 11.84 -20.67 28.31
N ALA A 19 11.34 -20.78 29.54
CA ALA A 19 10.58 -19.72 30.19
C ALA A 19 11.43 -18.45 30.35
N GLY A 20 12.70 -18.57 30.81
CA GLY A 20 13.63 -17.46 30.90
C GLY A 20 13.87 -16.78 29.53
N LEU A 21 14.10 -17.58 28.50
CA LEU A 21 14.29 -17.07 27.14
C LEU A 21 13.04 -16.33 26.60
N CYS A 22 11.86 -16.88 26.87
CA CYS A 22 10.58 -16.23 26.50
C CYS A 22 10.41 -14.88 27.21
N ILE A 23 10.79 -14.78 28.49
CA ILE A 23 10.75 -13.52 29.25
C ILE A 23 11.69 -12.50 28.64
N VAL A 24 12.95 -12.88 28.36
CA VAL A 24 13.95 -11.99 27.75
C VAL A 24 13.48 -11.48 26.37
N VAL A 25 12.99 -12.39 25.52
CA VAL A 25 12.44 -12.03 24.20
C VAL A 25 11.21 -11.14 24.34
N GLY A 26 10.34 -11.42 25.33
CA GLY A 26 9.15 -10.61 25.63
C GLY A 26 9.52 -9.19 26.06
N ILE A 27 10.49 -9.03 26.96
CA ILE A 27 11.00 -7.72 27.41
C ILE A 27 11.63 -6.98 26.23
N TRP A 28 12.48 -7.64 25.45
CA TRP A 28 13.13 -7.04 24.30
C TRP A 28 12.11 -6.58 23.24
N SER A 29 11.09 -7.40 22.95
CA SER A 29 9.99 -7.04 22.05
C SER A 29 9.14 -5.90 22.60
N TYR A 30 8.93 -5.85 23.91
CA TYR A 30 8.19 -4.76 24.57
C TYR A 30 8.94 -3.43 24.52
N MET A 31 10.28 -3.45 24.65
CA MET A 31 11.14 -2.27 24.61
C MET A 31 11.23 -1.63 23.22
N LYS A 32 10.91 -2.37 22.13
CA LYS A 32 10.79 -1.77 20.79
C LYS A 32 9.56 -0.90 20.72
N ASP A 33 9.75 0.43 20.73
CA ASP A 33 8.65 1.40 20.56
C ASP A 33 8.27 1.52 19.08
N THR A 34 7.47 0.57 18.60
CA THR A 34 6.93 0.54 17.25
C THR A 34 5.43 0.85 17.26
N ILE A 35 4.89 1.26 16.14
CA ILE A 35 3.44 1.47 15.98
C ILE A 35 2.73 0.12 15.88
N ARG A 36 1.88 -0.18 16.85
CA ARG A 36 1.17 -1.46 16.97
C ARG A 36 -0.30 -1.40 16.53
N LYS A 37 -0.90 -0.22 16.61
CA LYS A 37 -2.32 0.00 16.29
C LYS A 37 -2.50 1.31 15.52
N PRO A 38 -3.51 1.39 14.62
CA PRO A 38 -3.78 2.62 13.86
C PRO A 38 -3.98 3.87 14.73
N LYS A 39 -4.60 3.69 15.91
CA LYS A 39 -4.83 4.80 16.87
C LYS A 39 -3.56 5.37 17.48
N GLU A 40 -2.46 4.64 17.45
CA GLU A 40 -1.16 5.11 17.95
C GLU A 40 -0.50 6.09 16.99
N VAL A 41 -0.80 5.98 15.69
CA VAL A 41 -0.28 6.90 14.67
C VAL A 41 -0.51 8.36 15.08
N SER A 42 -1.76 8.76 15.29
CA SER A 42 -2.09 10.15 15.65
C SER A 42 -1.65 10.54 17.07
N LYS A 43 -1.20 9.59 17.90
CA LYS A 43 -0.74 9.85 19.27
C LYS A 43 0.77 9.96 19.39
N LYS A 44 1.51 9.19 18.60
CA LYS A 44 2.95 9.04 18.68
C LYS A 44 3.70 9.70 17.52
N LEU A 45 3.03 9.88 16.37
CA LEU A 45 3.63 10.46 15.19
C LEU A 45 3.17 11.90 14.99
N ASN A 46 4.10 12.73 14.55
CA ASN A 46 3.88 14.15 14.26
C ASN A 46 3.16 14.36 12.92
N THR A 47 2.24 13.46 12.57
CA THR A 47 1.47 13.52 11.33
C THR A 47 0.09 12.86 11.47
N LYS A 48 -0.81 13.14 10.53
CA LYS A 48 -2.16 12.55 10.53
C LYS A 48 -2.17 11.19 9.83
N LEU A 49 -3.06 10.30 10.30
CA LEU A 49 -3.37 9.05 9.63
C LEU A 49 -4.31 9.33 8.45
N LEU A 50 -3.86 9.03 7.22
CA LEU A 50 -4.69 9.12 6.02
C LEU A 50 -5.66 7.94 5.94
N GLU A 51 -5.14 6.71 6.03
CA GLU A 51 -5.94 5.50 5.95
C GLU A 51 -5.19 4.31 6.58
N THR A 52 -5.92 3.25 6.91
CA THR A 52 -5.38 1.97 7.37
C THR A 52 -5.64 0.91 6.32
N LEU A 53 -4.56 0.32 5.80
CA LEU A 53 -4.60 -0.83 4.90
C LEU A 53 -4.42 -2.10 5.73
N TYR A 54 -5.43 -2.95 5.71
CA TYR A 54 -5.39 -4.22 6.43
C TYR A 54 -4.62 -5.27 5.64
N HIS A 55 -4.06 -6.22 6.37
CA HIS A 55 -3.34 -7.35 5.78
C HIS A 55 -4.16 -8.05 4.70
N GLU A 56 -3.56 -8.23 3.55
CA GLU A 56 -4.14 -8.93 2.41
C GLU A 56 -3.21 -10.09 2.00
N ASP A 57 -3.73 -11.32 2.06
CA ASP A 57 -2.97 -12.51 1.68
C ASP A 57 -2.77 -12.55 0.16
N LYS A 58 -1.52 -12.65 -0.28
CA LYS A 58 -1.17 -12.88 -1.70
C LYS A 58 -1.67 -14.24 -2.19
N ASN A 59 -1.61 -15.25 -1.32
CA ASN A 59 -1.96 -16.65 -1.63
C ASN A 59 -3.11 -17.09 -0.73
N LYS A 60 -4.35 -17.01 -1.21
CA LYS A 60 -5.55 -17.32 -0.43
C LYS A 60 -5.80 -18.83 -0.25
N THR A 61 -5.21 -19.69 -1.08
CA THR A 61 -5.39 -21.14 -0.98
C THR A 61 -4.18 -21.81 -0.34
N LEU A 62 -4.44 -22.89 0.44
CA LEU A 62 -3.37 -23.68 1.06
C LEU A 62 -2.43 -24.30 0.01
N GLN A 63 -2.98 -24.69 -1.14
CA GLN A 63 -2.20 -25.22 -2.26
C GLN A 63 -1.27 -24.18 -2.88
N ALA A 64 -1.71 -22.92 -3.01
CA ALA A 64 -0.89 -21.81 -3.49
C ALA A 64 0.22 -21.46 -2.49
N LYS A 65 -0.03 -21.62 -1.18
CA LYS A 65 1.00 -21.46 -0.12
C LYS A 65 2.06 -22.56 -0.14
N ILE A 66 1.67 -23.79 -0.46
CA ILE A 66 2.59 -24.95 -0.47
C ILE A 66 3.41 -25.02 -1.77
N LYS A 67 2.81 -24.70 -2.90
CA LYS A 67 3.48 -24.79 -4.21
C LYS A 67 4.51 -23.72 -4.44
N GLN A 68 4.51 -22.63 -3.66
CA GLN A 68 5.40 -21.45 -3.89
C GLN A 68 5.59 -21.16 -5.39
N GLU A 69 4.54 -21.47 -6.15
CA GLU A 69 4.58 -21.22 -7.58
C GLU A 69 4.81 -19.73 -7.77
N ASN A 70 5.83 -19.40 -8.53
CA ASN A 70 6.22 -18.09 -9.06
C ASN A 70 5.11 -17.46 -9.92
N THR A 71 3.86 -17.62 -9.53
CA THR A 71 2.80 -16.82 -10.08
C THR A 71 2.97 -15.43 -9.48
N HIS A 72 3.24 -14.46 -10.33
CA HIS A 72 3.32 -13.03 -10.02
C HIS A 72 2.00 -12.51 -9.44
N ASN A 73 1.61 -13.00 -8.27
CA ASN A 73 0.41 -12.57 -7.56
C ASN A 73 0.72 -11.33 -6.74
N SER A 74 0.90 -10.21 -7.43
CA SER A 74 0.95 -8.92 -6.78
C SER A 74 -0.44 -8.53 -6.27
N ILE A 75 -0.49 -7.90 -5.10
CA ILE A 75 -1.73 -7.33 -4.57
C ILE A 75 -2.02 -6.07 -5.37
N LEU A 76 -2.84 -6.18 -6.41
CA LEU A 76 -3.32 -5.06 -7.20
C LEU A 76 -4.84 -4.97 -7.13
N ILE A 77 -5.38 -3.75 -7.11
CA ILE A 77 -6.85 -3.52 -7.11
C ILE A 77 -7.53 -4.04 -8.37
N THR A 78 -6.78 -4.21 -9.45
CA THR A 78 -7.24 -4.80 -10.72
C THR A 78 -7.21 -6.33 -10.70
N ASN A 79 -6.56 -6.95 -9.72
CA ASN A 79 -6.50 -8.40 -9.63
C ASN A 79 -7.80 -8.95 -9.01
N PRO A 80 -8.54 -9.85 -9.70
CA PRO A 80 -9.78 -10.44 -9.19
C PRO A 80 -9.63 -11.18 -7.86
N SER A 81 -8.41 -11.62 -7.50
CA SER A 81 -8.13 -12.29 -6.23
C SER A 81 -8.02 -11.33 -5.03
N THR A 82 -7.85 -10.04 -5.27
CA THR A 82 -7.76 -9.01 -4.22
C THR A 82 -9.14 -8.83 -3.57
N SER A 83 -9.17 -8.72 -2.24
CA SER A 83 -10.44 -8.59 -1.51
C SER A 83 -11.13 -7.26 -1.82
N PHE A 84 -12.46 -7.30 -1.89
CA PHE A 84 -13.28 -6.11 -2.04
C PHE A 84 -12.96 -5.03 -1.00
N ARG A 85 -12.70 -5.45 0.25
CA ARG A 85 -12.34 -4.52 1.33
C ARG A 85 -11.05 -3.76 1.01
N TYR A 86 -10.02 -4.44 0.52
CA TYR A 86 -8.75 -3.81 0.17
C TYR A 86 -8.93 -2.82 -0.98
N VAL A 87 -9.65 -3.24 -2.04
CA VAL A 87 -9.96 -2.40 -3.21
C VAL A 87 -10.67 -1.11 -2.79
N GLU A 88 -11.76 -1.22 -2.00
CA GLU A 88 -12.51 -0.04 -1.55
C GLU A 88 -11.69 0.86 -0.62
N THR A 89 -10.82 0.29 0.21
CA THR A 89 -9.93 1.07 1.07
C THR A 89 -8.92 1.85 0.23
N MET A 90 -8.35 1.24 -0.82
CA MET A 90 -7.43 1.92 -1.75
C MET A 90 -8.13 3.03 -2.53
N ARG A 91 -9.36 2.79 -3.02
CA ARG A 91 -10.17 3.82 -3.68
C ARG A 91 -10.47 5.01 -2.76
N LYS A 92 -10.80 4.72 -1.49
CA LYS A 92 -11.02 5.77 -0.47
C LYS A 92 -9.74 6.56 -0.19
N LEU A 93 -8.60 5.88 -0.09
CA LEU A 93 -7.29 6.51 0.06
C LEU A 93 -6.98 7.43 -1.13
N ALA A 94 -7.18 6.94 -2.37
CA ALA A 94 -6.94 7.71 -3.58
C ALA A 94 -7.77 9.00 -3.63
N ARG A 95 -9.05 8.94 -3.27
CA ARG A 95 -9.91 10.14 -3.17
C ARG A 95 -9.39 11.15 -2.16
N LYS A 96 -8.90 10.70 -0.99
CA LYS A 96 -8.32 11.60 0.03
C LYS A 96 -7.03 12.26 -0.46
N VAL A 97 -6.13 11.46 -1.05
CA VAL A 97 -4.86 11.96 -1.59
C VAL A 97 -5.15 12.95 -2.72
N LYS A 98 -6.02 12.59 -3.66
CA LYS A 98 -6.44 13.47 -4.77
C LYS A 98 -7.00 14.79 -4.26
N SER A 99 -7.96 14.77 -3.33
CA SER A 99 -8.53 16.01 -2.76
C SER A 99 -7.46 16.89 -2.14
N SER A 100 -6.51 16.29 -1.40
CA SER A 100 -5.41 17.05 -0.78
C SER A 100 -4.40 17.59 -1.80
N MET A 101 -4.18 16.88 -2.90
CA MET A 101 -3.36 17.34 -4.04
C MET A 101 -4.04 18.50 -4.77
N ASP A 102 -5.32 18.37 -5.08
CA ASP A 102 -6.11 19.40 -5.77
C ASP A 102 -6.17 20.69 -4.94
N GLU A 103 -6.38 20.58 -3.62
CA GLU A 103 -6.35 21.72 -2.68
C GLU A 103 -4.99 22.43 -2.62
N ALA A 104 -3.91 21.67 -2.80
CA ALA A 104 -2.54 22.18 -2.80
C ALA A 104 -2.08 22.69 -4.18
N GLY A 105 -2.87 22.48 -5.25
CA GLY A 105 -2.43 22.70 -6.63
C GLY A 105 -1.31 21.75 -7.07
N ALA A 106 -1.19 20.60 -6.40
CA ALA A 106 -0.12 19.63 -6.58
C ALA A 106 -0.46 18.63 -7.69
N LYS A 107 0.52 18.26 -8.49
CA LYS A 107 0.41 17.20 -9.52
C LYS A 107 1.24 15.97 -9.19
N THR A 108 2.25 16.11 -8.33
CA THR A 108 3.20 15.03 -8.03
C THR A 108 3.09 14.64 -6.58
N VAL A 109 2.86 13.34 -6.31
CA VAL A 109 2.90 12.75 -4.96
C VAL A 109 4.03 11.74 -4.87
N LEU A 110 4.87 11.91 -3.87
CA LEU A 110 5.96 11.01 -3.53
C LEU A 110 5.50 10.02 -2.46
N ILE A 111 5.73 8.72 -2.69
CA ILE A 111 5.42 7.65 -1.76
C ILE A 111 6.72 7.08 -1.22
N THR A 112 6.92 7.22 0.08
CA THR A 112 8.13 6.72 0.76
C THR A 112 7.80 5.94 2.02
N SER A 113 8.80 5.33 2.64
CA SER A 113 8.73 4.63 3.93
C SER A 113 10.03 4.86 4.70
N VAL A 114 10.06 4.48 5.97
CA VAL A 114 11.29 4.53 6.77
C VAL A 114 12.17 3.34 6.46
N GLU A 115 11.59 2.13 6.54
CA GLU A 115 12.30 0.87 6.38
C GLU A 115 11.93 0.14 5.09
N GLU A 116 12.83 -0.78 4.68
CA GLU A 116 12.54 -1.71 3.58
C GLU A 116 11.40 -2.68 3.97
N GLY A 117 10.57 -3.06 2.99
CA GLY A 117 9.50 -4.04 3.22
C GLY A 117 8.24 -3.47 3.89
N GLU A 118 8.12 -2.15 4.06
CA GLU A 118 6.90 -1.51 4.57
C GLU A 118 5.75 -1.47 3.56
N GLY A 119 6.00 -1.85 2.30
CA GLY A 119 4.99 -1.98 1.25
C GLY A 119 4.74 -0.71 0.45
N LYS A 120 5.66 0.27 0.49
CA LYS A 120 5.59 1.54 -0.27
C LYS A 120 5.26 1.33 -1.74
N SER A 121 5.99 0.41 -2.41
CA SER A 121 5.82 0.15 -3.85
C SER A 121 4.46 -0.45 -4.19
N THR A 122 3.94 -1.35 -3.35
CA THR A 122 2.58 -1.90 -3.50
C THR A 122 1.53 -0.81 -3.30
N VAL A 123 1.73 0.09 -2.32
CA VAL A 123 0.84 1.23 -2.08
C VAL A 123 0.90 2.21 -3.25
N ALA A 124 2.08 2.55 -3.76
CA ALA A 124 2.26 3.45 -4.91
C ALA A 124 1.55 2.92 -6.17
N ALA A 125 1.74 1.62 -6.50
CA ALA A 125 1.08 0.98 -7.63
C ALA A 125 -0.46 1.04 -7.52
N ASN A 126 -1.00 0.68 -6.36
CA ASN A 126 -2.44 0.67 -6.15
C ASN A 126 -3.05 2.07 -6.06
N LEU A 127 -2.33 3.04 -5.49
CA LEU A 127 -2.74 4.44 -5.49
C LEU A 127 -2.83 4.99 -6.92
N ALA A 128 -1.79 4.73 -7.74
CA ALA A 128 -1.76 5.15 -9.13
C ALA A 128 -2.90 4.52 -9.95
N LEU A 129 -3.15 3.22 -9.77
CA LEU A 129 -4.29 2.52 -10.39
C LEU A 129 -5.63 3.13 -9.95
N ALA A 130 -5.83 3.37 -8.66
CA ALA A 130 -7.09 3.92 -8.15
C ALA A 130 -7.33 5.37 -8.61
N LEU A 131 -6.28 6.19 -8.76
CA LEU A 131 -6.37 7.52 -9.37
C LEU A 131 -6.74 7.43 -10.86
N ALA A 132 -6.18 6.44 -11.58
CA ALA A 132 -6.47 6.22 -12.99
C ALA A 132 -7.90 5.70 -13.27
N GLU A 133 -8.53 5.02 -12.30
CA GLU A 133 -9.94 4.60 -12.39
C GLU A 133 -10.92 5.80 -12.51
N GLU A 134 -10.56 6.96 -11.97
CA GLU A 134 -11.35 8.20 -12.08
C GLU A 134 -11.19 8.92 -13.44
N SER A 135 -10.81 8.20 -14.48
CA SER A 135 -10.58 8.72 -15.85
C SER A 135 -9.48 9.79 -15.93
N LYS A 136 -8.56 9.78 -14.97
CA LYS A 136 -7.39 10.65 -14.95
C LYS A 136 -6.21 9.98 -15.62
N LYS A 137 -5.44 10.75 -16.37
CA LYS A 137 -4.18 10.30 -16.93
C LYS A 137 -3.12 10.33 -15.84
N VAL A 138 -2.69 9.18 -15.37
CA VAL A 138 -1.77 9.04 -14.24
C VAL A 138 -0.46 8.41 -14.71
N LEU A 139 0.66 8.93 -14.24
CA LEU A 139 1.97 8.34 -14.45
C LEU A 139 2.53 7.82 -13.12
N LEU A 140 2.94 6.56 -13.09
CA LEU A 140 3.72 5.99 -12.00
C LEU A 140 5.17 5.91 -12.43
N ILE A 141 6.06 6.47 -11.61
CA ILE A 141 7.51 6.44 -11.81
C ILE A 141 8.13 5.54 -10.73
N ASP A 142 8.90 4.53 -11.17
CA ASP A 142 9.74 3.74 -10.28
C ASP A 142 11.03 4.51 -9.98
N GLY A 143 11.01 5.33 -8.93
CA GLY A 143 12.12 6.14 -8.47
C GLY A 143 13.06 5.41 -7.52
N ASP A 144 12.76 4.15 -7.12
CA ASP A 144 13.71 3.30 -6.41
C ASP A 144 14.74 2.72 -7.40
N LEU A 145 15.70 3.56 -7.78
CA LEU A 145 16.73 3.20 -8.75
C LEU A 145 17.68 2.12 -8.25
N ARG A 146 17.74 1.85 -6.94
CA ARG A 146 18.65 0.82 -6.36
C ARG A 146 18.00 -0.55 -6.32
N LYS A 147 16.72 -0.61 -5.90
CA LYS A 147 15.98 -1.86 -5.75
C LYS A 147 14.61 -1.74 -6.42
N PRO A 148 14.57 -1.58 -7.75
CA PRO A 148 13.31 -1.39 -8.46
C PRO A 148 12.37 -2.57 -8.24
N ALA A 149 11.10 -2.27 -8.02
CA ALA A 149 10.11 -3.29 -7.69
C ALA A 149 8.85 -3.23 -8.57
N GLN A 150 8.58 -2.09 -9.19
CA GLN A 150 7.33 -1.86 -9.91
C GLN A 150 7.16 -2.80 -11.10
N TYR A 151 8.26 -3.15 -11.81
CA TYR A 151 8.19 -4.09 -12.93
C TYR A 151 7.64 -5.45 -12.50
N LYS A 152 8.08 -5.99 -11.34
CA LYS A 152 7.56 -7.24 -10.80
C LYS A 152 6.10 -7.12 -10.36
N ILE A 153 5.71 -5.97 -9.80
CA ILE A 153 4.34 -5.71 -9.34
C ILE A 153 3.37 -5.76 -10.51
N PHE A 154 3.74 -5.23 -11.66
CA PHE A 154 2.92 -5.24 -12.88
C PHE A 154 3.14 -6.48 -13.76
N GLY A 155 3.99 -7.42 -13.34
CA GLY A 155 4.19 -8.70 -14.03
C GLY A 155 5.11 -8.62 -15.26
N TYR A 156 5.93 -7.58 -15.36
CA TYR A 156 6.98 -7.50 -16.40
C TYR A 156 8.21 -8.31 -16.01
N THR A 157 8.88 -8.86 -17.02
CA THR A 157 10.22 -9.43 -16.86
C THR A 157 11.30 -8.34 -16.98
N GLU A 158 12.54 -8.68 -16.61
CA GLU A 158 13.68 -7.75 -16.76
C GLU A 158 13.92 -7.37 -18.21
N GLU A 159 13.74 -8.33 -19.13
CA GLU A 159 13.94 -8.16 -20.57
C GLU A 159 12.88 -7.27 -21.22
N GLU A 160 11.64 -7.34 -20.72
CA GLU A 160 10.49 -6.56 -21.20
C GLU A 160 10.48 -5.13 -20.66
N THR A 161 11.32 -4.84 -19.66
CA THR A 161 11.29 -3.55 -18.98
C THR A 161 12.25 -2.56 -19.62
N ASP A 162 11.69 -1.49 -20.16
CA ASP A 162 12.46 -0.32 -20.54
C ASP A 162 13.02 0.37 -19.29
N GLN A 163 14.32 0.71 -19.33
CA GLN A 163 15.03 1.21 -18.15
C GLN A 163 14.88 2.73 -18.01
N PHE A 164 14.18 3.21 -17.00
CA PHE A 164 14.11 4.63 -16.65
C PHE A 164 15.51 5.24 -16.42
N GLY A 165 16.42 4.51 -15.79
CA GLY A 165 17.79 4.95 -15.60
C GLY A 165 18.52 5.33 -16.90
N LYS A 166 18.22 4.68 -18.04
CA LYS A 166 18.78 5.07 -19.35
C LYS A 166 18.36 6.48 -19.77
N MET A 167 17.19 6.93 -19.36
CA MET A 167 16.73 8.29 -19.61
C MET A 167 17.53 9.29 -18.76
N LEU A 168 17.80 8.96 -17.50
CA LEU A 168 18.62 9.78 -16.61
C LEU A 168 20.07 9.87 -17.05
N GLU A 169 20.56 8.84 -17.74
CA GLU A 169 21.88 8.86 -18.41
C GLU A 169 21.89 9.60 -19.76
N GLY A 170 20.73 10.13 -20.19
CA GLY A 170 20.60 10.78 -21.50
C GLY A 170 20.63 9.83 -22.70
N LYS A 171 20.55 8.51 -22.48
CA LYS A 171 20.63 7.46 -23.52
C LYS A 171 19.30 7.14 -24.17
N ALA A 172 18.18 7.58 -23.59
CA ALA A 172 16.83 7.31 -24.09
C ALA A 172 15.89 8.51 -23.91
N LYS A 173 14.88 8.61 -24.77
CA LYS A 173 13.83 9.64 -24.66
C LYS A 173 12.63 9.11 -23.87
N ALA A 174 11.97 9.97 -23.09
CA ALA A 174 10.81 9.65 -22.26
C ALA A 174 9.68 8.96 -23.06
N ASP A 175 9.36 9.45 -24.23
CA ASP A 175 8.26 8.95 -25.07
C ASP A 175 8.38 7.46 -25.44
N ARG A 176 9.59 6.90 -25.38
CA ARG A 176 9.85 5.50 -25.73
C ARG A 176 9.84 4.57 -24.50
N LEU A 177 9.89 5.13 -23.31
CA LEU A 177 10.03 4.37 -22.06
C LEU A 177 8.74 4.31 -21.26
N ILE A 178 7.75 5.13 -21.64
CA ILE A 178 6.46 5.19 -20.95
C ILE A 178 5.53 4.16 -21.56
N ASN A 179 5.12 3.18 -20.76
CA ASN A 179 4.21 2.12 -21.14
C ASN A 179 2.84 2.32 -20.50
N GLN A 180 1.76 2.08 -21.23
CA GLN A 180 0.41 2.09 -20.69
C GLN A 180 0.03 0.72 -20.16
N ILE A 181 -0.48 0.66 -18.93
CA ILE A 181 -1.05 -0.57 -18.38
C ILE A 181 -2.38 -0.86 -19.10
N THR A 182 -2.47 -2.05 -19.66
CA THR A 182 -3.60 -2.48 -20.50
C THR A 182 -4.95 -2.24 -19.82
N ASN A 183 -5.89 -1.67 -20.58
CA ASN A 183 -7.25 -1.35 -20.12
C ASN A 183 -7.32 -0.36 -18.94
N THR A 184 -6.33 0.47 -18.76
CA THR A 184 -6.31 1.53 -17.72
C THR A 184 -5.82 2.85 -18.30
N ASN A 185 -6.02 3.95 -17.55
CA ASN A 185 -5.40 5.25 -17.81
C ASN A 185 -4.09 5.44 -17.05
N LEU A 186 -3.50 4.34 -16.56
CA LEU A 186 -2.21 4.34 -15.90
C LEU A 186 -1.09 4.14 -16.90
N TYR A 187 -0.13 5.04 -16.86
CA TYR A 187 1.14 4.97 -17.55
C TYR A 187 2.23 4.69 -16.54
N VAL A 188 3.25 3.94 -16.93
CA VAL A 188 4.35 3.55 -16.03
C VAL A 188 5.70 3.84 -16.67
N LEU A 189 6.63 4.29 -15.85
CA LEU A 189 8.04 4.48 -16.17
C LEU A 189 8.84 3.63 -15.20
N LEU A 190 9.37 2.51 -15.67
CA LEU A 190 9.86 1.40 -14.86
C LEU A 190 11.39 1.28 -14.91
N ASN A 191 11.91 0.57 -13.93
CA ASN A 191 13.25 -0.02 -13.95
C ASN A 191 13.16 -1.51 -13.58
N SER A 192 14.09 -2.32 -14.07
CA SER A 192 14.30 -3.69 -13.60
C SER A 192 15.73 -3.92 -13.12
N ILE A 193 16.65 -2.99 -13.44
CA ILE A 193 18.06 -3.05 -13.08
C ILE A 193 18.34 -2.00 -12.01
N GLY A 194 19.07 -2.39 -10.96
CA GLY A 194 19.55 -1.48 -9.93
C GLY A 194 20.76 -0.68 -10.37
N TYR A 195 20.83 0.61 -9.98
CA TYR A 195 21.93 1.53 -10.26
C TYR A 195 22.63 1.89 -8.94
N GLU A 196 23.95 1.63 -8.87
CA GLU A 196 24.74 1.99 -7.69
C GLU A 196 24.95 3.50 -7.56
N ASN A 197 25.00 4.22 -8.69
CA ASN A 197 25.19 5.67 -8.77
C ASN A 197 23.86 6.44 -8.86
N SER A 198 22.79 5.91 -8.31
CA SER A 198 21.44 6.48 -8.38
C SER A 198 21.37 7.93 -7.90
N THR A 199 22.02 8.27 -6.78
CA THR A 199 22.06 9.64 -6.24
C THR A 199 22.66 10.63 -7.25
N GLU A 200 23.79 10.29 -7.86
CA GLU A 200 24.42 11.13 -8.89
C GLU A 200 23.49 11.33 -10.09
N MET A 201 22.79 10.28 -10.51
CA MET A 201 21.85 10.35 -11.63
C MET A 201 20.67 11.29 -11.35
N LEU A 202 20.18 11.35 -10.12
CA LEU A 202 19.08 12.22 -9.71
C LEU A 202 19.54 13.67 -9.57
N THR A 203 20.76 13.93 -9.12
CA THR A 203 21.31 15.29 -8.90
C THR A 203 21.71 16.02 -10.18
N THR A 204 21.70 15.38 -11.34
CA THR A 204 22.08 16.01 -12.63
C THR A 204 21.15 17.14 -13.09
N GLY A 205 20.01 17.34 -12.45
CA GLY A 205 18.94 18.26 -12.87
C GLY A 205 18.20 17.82 -14.15
N LEU A 206 18.57 16.67 -14.72
CA LEU A 206 17.88 16.10 -15.89
C LEU A 206 16.50 15.57 -15.50
N PHE A 207 16.40 14.90 -14.33
CA PHE A 207 15.15 14.38 -13.85
C PHE A 207 14.12 15.50 -13.59
N GLU A 208 14.55 16.60 -12.99
CA GLU A 208 13.70 17.77 -12.76
C GLU A 208 13.10 18.35 -14.06
N LYS A 209 13.94 18.47 -15.11
CA LYS A 209 13.47 18.91 -16.44
C LYS A 209 12.47 17.93 -17.06
N ILE A 210 12.75 16.63 -16.94
CA ILE A 210 11.87 15.57 -17.43
C ILE A 210 10.54 15.60 -16.65
N LEU A 211 10.59 15.70 -15.33
CA LEU A 211 9.41 15.76 -14.47
C LEU A 211 8.54 16.99 -14.79
N SER A 212 9.17 18.14 -15.02
CA SER A 212 8.48 19.37 -15.44
C SER A 212 7.75 19.21 -16.78
N TYR A 213 8.35 18.50 -17.74
CA TYR A 213 7.71 18.15 -19.00
C TYR A 213 6.54 17.17 -18.78
N LEU A 214 6.75 16.12 -17.99
CA LEU A 214 5.73 15.08 -17.73
C LEU A 214 4.52 15.65 -16.97
N LYS A 215 4.71 16.61 -16.06
CA LYS A 215 3.63 17.33 -15.37
C LYS A 215 2.64 18.04 -16.33
N GLN A 216 3.05 18.31 -17.57
CA GLN A 216 2.18 18.91 -18.59
C GLN A 216 1.39 17.87 -19.39
N GLN A 217 1.84 16.61 -19.39
CA GLN A 217 1.26 15.54 -20.21
C GLN A 217 0.24 14.67 -19.47
N VAL A 218 0.24 14.74 -18.13
CA VAL A 218 -0.62 13.92 -17.27
C VAL A 218 -1.31 14.76 -16.19
N ASP A 219 -2.38 14.21 -15.61
CA ASP A 219 -3.10 14.85 -14.51
C ASP A 219 -2.33 14.69 -13.18
N TYR A 220 -1.85 13.48 -12.89
CA TYR A 220 -1.12 13.18 -11.65
C TYR A 220 0.11 12.31 -11.94
N ILE A 221 1.13 12.49 -11.10
CA ILE A 221 2.35 11.66 -11.08
C ILE A 221 2.49 11.08 -9.68
N VAL A 222 2.66 9.77 -9.62
CA VAL A 222 3.00 9.03 -8.40
C VAL A 222 4.44 8.57 -8.51
N ILE A 223 5.30 8.92 -7.54
CA ILE A 223 6.71 8.51 -7.51
C ILE A 223 6.89 7.52 -6.36
N ASP A 224 7.25 6.28 -6.68
CA ASP A 224 7.74 5.29 -5.71
C ASP A 224 9.22 5.54 -5.43
N THR A 225 9.66 5.50 -4.18
CA THR A 225 11.05 5.83 -3.82
C THR A 225 11.71 4.72 -3.01
N SER A 226 13.01 4.85 -2.75
CA SER A 226 13.73 4.05 -1.76
C SER A 226 13.27 4.38 -0.32
N PRO A 227 13.52 3.51 0.68
CA PRO A 227 13.28 3.82 2.09
C PRO A 227 14.21 4.94 2.58
N MET A 228 13.70 5.86 3.41
CA MET A 228 14.46 7.02 3.89
C MET A 228 15.65 6.65 4.80
N ALA A 229 15.54 5.58 5.59
CA ALA A 229 16.62 5.16 6.49
C ALA A 229 17.88 4.66 5.78
N GLN A 230 17.82 4.38 4.49
CA GLN A 230 18.90 3.69 3.78
C GLN A 230 19.62 4.54 2.74
N VAL A 231 18.99 5.61 2.21
CA VAL A 231 19.51 6.24 0.99
C VAL A 231 19.17 7.72 0.86
N ALA A 232 20.18 8.52 0.47
CA ALA A 232 20.02 9.94 0.13
C ALA A 232 19.14 10.18 -1.13
N ASP A 233 18.94 9.15 -1.97
CA ASP A 233 18.13 9.26 -3.21
C ASP A 233 16.73 9.80 -2.96
N THR A 234 16.13 9.43 -1.82
CA THR A 234 14.78 9.89 -1.46
C THR A 234 14.77 11.37 -1.14
N GLU A 235 15.82 11.91 -0.51
CA GLU A 235 15.94 13.33 -0.20
C GLU A 235 15.99 14.16 -1.50
N GLU A 236 16.72 13.69 -2.51
CA GLU A 236 16.77 14.34 -3.82
C GLU A 236 15.39 14.34 -4.52
N LEU A 237 14.66 13.23 -4.43
CA LEU A 237 13.33 13.13 -5.01
C LEU A 237 12.28 13.94 -4.25
N VAL A 238 12.50 14.15 -2.93
CA VAL A 238 11.63 14.97 -2.08
C VAL A 238 11.59 16.42 -2.60
N ASP A 239 12.71 17.00 -2.96
CA ASP A 239 12.78 18.39 -3.44
C ASP A 239 12.08 18.59 -4.79
N MET A 240 11.84 17.52 -5.54
CA MET A 240 11.22 17.56 -6.87
C MET A 240 9.71 17.29 -6.86
N ALA A 241 9.17 16.75 -5.77
CA ALA A 241 7.75 16.43 -5.65
C ALA A 241 6.96 17.59 -5.00
N ASP A 242 5.66 17.66 -5.30
CA ASP A 242 4.80 18.71 -4.75
C ASP A 242 4.29 18.35 -3.35
N VAL A 243 3.99 17.06 -3.12
CA VAL A 243 3.52 16.54 -1.83
C VAL A 243 4.06 15.13 -1.58
N SER A 244 4.04 14.70 -0.31
CA SER A 244 4.46 13.35 0.08
C SER A 244 3.44 12.61 0.91
N VAL A 245 3.58 11.28 0.92
CA VAL A 245 2.85 10.35 1.77
C VAL A 245 3.83 9.33 2.34
N LEU A 246 3.80 9.14 3.65
CA LEU A 246 4.65 8.19 4.36
C LEU A 246 3.91 6.87 4.59
N VAL A 247 4.48 5.76 4.19
CA VAL A 247 3.95 4.41 4.46
C VAL A 247 4.64 3.87 5.71
N VAL A 248 3.85 3.45 6.69
CA VAL A 248 4.31 2.90 7.97
C VAL A 248 3.67 1.53 8.14
N LYS A 249 4.48 0.48 8.20
CA LYS A 249 3.99 -0.89 8.43
C LYS A 249 3.92 -1.20 9.90
N GLN A 250 2.91 -1.99 10.27
CA GLN A 250 2.74 -2.48 11.63
C GLN A 250 4.00 -3.22 12.13
N HIS A 251 4.50 -2.85 13.33
CA HIS A 251 5.64 -3.49 14.02
C HIS A 251 7.01 -3.43 13.31
N VAL A 252 7.22 -2.59 12.30
CA VAL A 252 8.49 -2.51 11.56
C VAL A 252 9.36 -1.37 12.09
N ALA A 253 9.14 -0.15 11.65
CA ALA A 253 9.96 0.99 12.04
C ALA A 253 9.70 1.43 13.49
N GLN A 254 10.73 1.96 14.17
CA GLN A 254 10.59 2.56 15.49
C GLN A 254 9.91 3.93 15.39
N THR A 255 9.15 4.29 16.44
CA THR A 255 8.44 5.57 16.52
C THR A 255 9.38 6.76 16.33
N LYS A 256 10.60 6.67 16.87
CA LYS A 256 11.62 7.70 16.74
C LYS A 256 12.01 7.89 15.27
N ASP A 257 12.39 6.81 14.59
CA ASP A 257 12.87 6.86 13.21
C ASP A 257 11.78 7.36 12.25
N ILE A 258 10.51 7.03 12.55
CA ILE A 258 9.36 7.54 11.80
C ILE A 258 9.23 9.06 12.00
N ASN A 259 9.38 9.58 13.23
CA ASN A 259 9.29 11.01 13.49
C ASN A 259 10.48 11.78 12.90
N ASP A 260 11.68 11.22 12.93
CA ASP A 260 12.88 11.78 12.29
C ASP A 260 12.64 11.89 10.76
N ALA A 261 12.07 10.86 10.12
CA ALA A 261 11.69 10.90 8.71
C ALA A 261 10.61 11.96 8.41
N ILE A 262 9.61 12.10 9.29
CA ILE A 262 8.58 13.14 9.18
C ILE A 262 9.20 14.53 9.27
N GLU A 263 10.18 14.73 10.15
CA GLU A 263 10.89 16.00 10.30
C GLU A 263 11.68 16.34 9.02
N VAL A 264 12.40 15.39 8.45
CA VAL A 264 13.08 15.55 7.15
C VAL A 264 12.09 15.94 6.06
N LEU A 265 10.98 15.22 5.90
CA LEU A 265 9.95 15.54 4.90
C LEU A 265 9.34 16.93 5.07
N ASN A 266 9.18 17.41 6.31
CA ASN A 266 8.66 18.74 6.58
C ASN A 266 9.70 19.85 6.41
N SER A 267 11.00 19.55 6.57
CA SER A 267 12.09 20.54 6.49
C SER A 267 12.37 21.02 5.07
N THR A 268 12.07 20.21 4.07
CA THR A 268 12.26 20.52 2.64
C THR A 268 11.21 21.49 2.05
N GLY A 269 10.23 21.90 2.86
CA GLY A 269 9.13 22.75 2.39
C GLY A 269 8.03 22.01 1.61
N MET A 270 8.22 20.71 1.33
CA MET A 270 7.21 19.83 0.74
C MET A 270 6.12 19.50 1.76
N LYS A 271 4.86 19.53 1.34
CA LYS A 271 3.74 19.21 2.23
C LYS A 271 3.60 17.70 2.42
N LEU A 272 3.88 17.18 3.61
CA LEU A 272 3.49 15.82 4.01
C LEU A 272 1.97 15.75 4.18
N LEU A 273 1.28 15.00 3.33
CA LEU A 273 -0.18 14.82 3.41
C LEU A 273 -0.60 14.00 4.62
N GLY A 274 0.27 13.13 5.10
CA GLY A 274 0.04 12.25 6.24
C GLY A 274 0.68 10.88 6.04
N CYS A 275 0.35 9.93 6.94
CA CYS A 275 0.84 8.56 6.78
C CYS A 275 -0.27 7.55 6.50
N ILE A 276 0.10 6.48 5.82
CA ILE A 276 -0.70 5.27 5.57
C ILE A 276 -0.19 4.20 6.52
N TYR A 277 -1.07 3.68 7.37
CA TYR A 277 -0.76 2.55 8.22
C TYR A 277 -1.02 1.25 7.47
N ASN A 278 0.04 0.57 7.07
CA ASN A 278 -0.01 -0.57 6.15
C ASN A 278 0.12 -1.91 6.88
N ASP A 279 -0.42 -2.95 6.26
CA ASP A 279 -0.34 -4.37 6.68
C ASP A 279 -0.85 -4.58 8.11
N ALA A 280 -1.95 -3.90 8.46
CA ALA A 280 -2.54 -3.94 9.78
C ALA A 280 -3.29 -5.25 10.04
N PHE A 281 -2.91 -5.96 11.09
CA PHE A 281 -3.63 -7.15 11.56
C PHE A 281 -4.72 -6.76 12.55
N VAL A 282 -5.94 -7.26 12.34
CA VAL A 282 -7.04 -7.11 13.29
C VAL A 282 -6.83 -8.10 14.43
N GLY A 283 -6.62 -7.60 15.65
CA GLY A 283 -6.48 -8.44 16.83
C GLY A 283 -7.72 -9.33 17.08
N VAL A 284 -7.50 -10.51 17.66
CA VAL A 284 -8.58 -11.49 17.94
C VAL A 284 -9.71 -10.85 18.77
N ALA A 285 -9.39 -9.98 19.72
CA ALA A 285 -10.35 -9.25 20.55
C ALA A 285 -11.18 -8.21 19.75
N GLU A 286 -10.67 -7.72 18.66
CA GLU A 286 -11.34 -6.74 17.79
C GLU A 286 -12.23 -7.43 16.74
N LYS A 287 -11.86 -8.66 16.33
CA LYS A 287 -12.69 -9.52 15.49
C LYS A 287 -14.02 -9.85 16.19
N THR A 288 -14.01 -10.18 17.47
CA THR A 288 -15.23 -10.51 18.24
C THR A 288 -16.13 -9.29 18.46
N ARG A 289 -15.59 -8.09 18.55
CA ARG A 289 -16.37 -6.86 18.77
C ARG A 289 -17.04 -6.35 17.49
N ASN A 290 -16.46 -6.60 16.33
CA ASN A 290 -17.02 -6.21 15.03
C ASN A 290 -18.07 -7.20 14.48
N TYR A 291 -18.16 -8.42 15.03
CA TYR A 291 -19.25 -9.35 14.67
C TYR A 291 -20.62 -8.91 15.23
N GLY A 292 -20.65 -7.93 16.14
CA GLY A 292 -21.89 -7.40 16.73
C GLY A 292 -22.56 -6.23 15.97
N TYR A 293 -21.88 -5.64 15.00
CA TYR A 293 -22.46 -4.60 14.13
C TYR A 293 -22.43 -5.09 12.68
N GLY A 294 -23.31 -6.02 12.39
CA GLY A 294 -23.59 -6.46 11.05
C GLY A 294 -24.31 -5.36 10.27
N TYR A 295 -23.58 -4.59 9.48
CA TYR A 295 -24.19 -3.89 8.35
C TYR A 295 -24.46 -4.94 7.27
N GLY A 296 -25.62 -5.56 7.33
CA GLY A 296 -26.19 -6.37 6.29
C GLY A 296 -26.56 -5.50 5.09
N TYR A 297 -25.65 -5.28 4.17
CA TYR A 297 -26.00 -4.98 2.78
C TYR A 297 -26.08 -6.30 2.02
N GLY A 298 -27.20 -6.98 2.18
CA GLY A 298 -27.59 -8.09 1.33
C GLY A 298 -28.05 -7.56 -0.02
N TYR A 299 -27.16 -7.55 -1.01
CA TYR A 299 -27.58 -7.55 -2.40
C TYR A 299 -27.94 -8.99 -2.77
N GLY A 300 -29.19 -9.34 -2.54
CA GLY A 300 -29.81 -10.54 -3.08
C GLY A 300 -30.03 -10.38 -4.59
N TYR A 301 -29.20 -10.99 -5.40
CA TYR A 301 -29.56 -11.31 -6.77
C TYR A 301 -30.54 -12.47 -6.74
N GLY A 302 -31.83 -12.18 -6.72
CA GLY A 302 -32.89 -13.14 -6.97
C GLY A 302 -33.01 -13.40 -8.45
N TYR A 303 -32.58 -14.55 -8.89
CA TYR A 303 -32.92 -15.09 -10.21
C TYR A 303 -34.40 -15.45 -10.22
N GLY A 304 -35.14 -14.88 -11.16
CA GLY A 304 -36.57 -15.08 -11.36
C GLY A 304 -36.90 -16.53 -11.72
N GLY A 305 -37.88 -17.06 -11.03
CA GLY A 305 -38.59 -18.26 -11.40
C GLY A 305 -39.99 -17.91 -11.90
N TYR A 306 -40.27 -18.31 -13.13
CA TYR A 306 -41.57 -18.27 -13.78
C TYR A 306 -42.61 -19.10 -13.03
N GLY A 307 -43.86 -18.64 -12.96
CA GLY A 307 -45.00 -19.53 -12.91
C GLY A 307 -46.10 -19.15 -11.95
N LYS A 308 -47.17 -18.70 -12.36
CA LYS A 308 -48.44 -19.34 -12.73
C LYS A 308 -49.65 -18.50 -12.34
N TYR A 309 -50.51 -18.34 -13.30
CA TYR A 309 -51.87 -17.82 -13.20
C TYR A 309 -52.74 -18.45 -12.10
N GLY A 310 -53.57 -17.62 -11.47
CA GLY A 310 -54.66 -18.09 -10.62
C GLY A 310 -55.72 -16.97 -10.47
N TYR A 311 -56.86 -17.18 -11.12
CA TYR A 311 -58.10 -16.41 -11.13
C TYR A 311 -58.86 -16.47 -9.77
N GLY A 312 -59.66 -15.45 -9.52
CA GLY A 312 -60.80 -15.47 -8.64
C GLY A 312 -60.69 -14.41 -7.53
N GLY A 313 -61.58 -13.52 -7.36
CA GLY A 313 -62.97 -13.36 -7.63
C GLY A 313 -63.52 -12.38 -6.61
N ALA A 314 -64.33 -11.52 -7.10
CA ALA A 314 -65.18 -10.47 -6.49
C ALA A 314 -65.60 -10.64 -5.00
N TYR A 315 -65.81 -9.52 -4.31
CA TYR A 315 -67.13 -9.10 -3.84
C TYR A 315 -67.08 -7.69 -3.24
N GLU A 316 -67.93 -6.85 -3.84
CA GLU A 316 -68.66 -5.70 -3.43
C GLU A 316 -69.09 -5.57 -1.94
N LYS A 317 -69.12 -4.36 -1.41
CA LYS A 317 -70.28 -3.69 -0.77
C LYS A 317 -69.88 -2.27 -0.34
N ASN A 318 -70.34 -1.29 -1.08
CA ASN A 318 -71.52 -0.46 -0.87
C ASN A 318 -71.79 0.07 0.57
N ARG A 319 -71.76 1.39 0.71
CA ARG A 319 -72.84 2.32 1.19
C ARG A 319 -72.21 3.67 1.50
N SER A 320 -72.54 4.68 0.64
CA SER A 320 -73.59 5.67 0.78
C SER A 320 -73.70 6.38 2.13
N LYS A 321 -73.52 7.70 2.24
CA LYS A 321 -74.57 8.73 2.02
C LYS A 321 -74.13 10.11 2.52
N HIS A 322 -74.58 11.11 1.78
CA HIS A 322 -75.05 12.45 2.20
C HIS A 322 -73.95 13.45 2.68
N VAL A 323 -73.90 14.64 2.22
CA VAL A 323 -74.80 15.66 1.56
C VAL A 323 -73.95 16.49 0.59
#